data_d65b22bbbcb4fbbcf16ff7944252060d
#
_entry.id   d65b22bbbcb4fbbcf16ff7944252060d
#
_cell.length_a   1.000
_cell.length_b   1.000
_cell.length_c   1.000
_cell.angle_alpha   90.00
_cell.angle_beta   90.00
_cell.angle_gamma   90.00
#
_symmetry.space_group_name_H-M   'P 1'
#
loop_
_entity.id
_entity.type
_entity.pdbx_description
1 polymer ?
#
loop_
_entity_poly.entity_id
_entity_poly.type
_entity_poly.pdbx_seq_one_letter_code
_entity_poly.pdbx_strand_id
1 'polypeptide(L)'
;MRFYGLQLLMLLVAGRSAIGQTMAPALQDSVHVEMATGGVEARKAGFEQYFKDNPGPVRISPPEHPYLYAYNVNPGPLLASAIMIGYGAATFHIRPLHDLDLATKQEIRGEHSQFKTTIDNYLQYSPILGVYALNALGIHGEHNFKDRTIILGMASLIVCGTVTEVKNLTHRERPDGSAANSFPSGHTATAFMSAEFMRMEYKNVSPWYGVGAYMAATATGVLRMYNNRHWLSDVVAGAGVGILSSQAAFWLYPKIRKRFTGGNTIIMPTYDVGTKSAGISLVCIR
;
A
#
# COMPACT_ATOMS: atom_id res chain seq x y z
N MET A 1 -2.23 -35.83 3.84
CA MET A 1 -1.63 -34.66 4.56
C MET A 1 -2.39 -33.43 4.11
N ARG A 2 -3.35 -32.97 4.92
CA ARG A 2 -4.37 -31.99 4.51
C ARG A 2 -3.92 -30.56 4.80
N PHE A 3 -3.93 -29.67 3.79
CA PHE A 3 -4.02 -28.18 3.85
C PHE A 3 -3.12 -27.38 4.82
N TYR A 4 -2.02 -27.90 5.34
CA TYR A 4 -1.17 -27.17 6.29
C TYR A 4 -0.39 -26.00 5.65
N GLY A 5 -0.06 -26.07 4.37
CA GLY A 5 0.67 -25.01 3.67
C GLY A 5 -0.16 -23.74 3.44
N LEU A 6 -1.44 -23.89 3.11
CA LEU A 6 -2.35 -22.77 2.86
C LEU A 6 -2.79 -22.08 4.16
N GLN A 7 -2.96 -22.85 5.24
CA GLN A 7 -3.25 -22.33 6.58
C GLN A 7 -2.08 -21.53 7.15
N LEU A 8 -0.85 -21.93 6.85
CA LEU A 8 0.34 -21.17 7.29
C LEU A 8 0.43 -19.81 6.62
N LEU A 9 0.05 -19.69 5.34
CA LEU A 9 0.00 -18.42 4.63
C LEU A 9 -1.07 -17.47 5.21
N MET A 10 -2.23 -17.98 5.56
CA MET A 10 -3.31 -17.21 6.20
C MET A 10 -2.96 -16.78 7.63
N LEU A 11 -2.29 -17.62 8.41
CA LEU A 11 -1.86 -17.30 9.78
C LEU A 11 -0.76 -16.25 9.83
N LEU A 12 0.18 -16.25 8.88
CA LEU A 12 1.25 -15.24 8.81
C LEU A 12 0.72 -13.85 8.43
N VAL A 13 -0.36 -13.78 7.64
CA VAL A 13 -0.97 -12.51 7.22
C VAL A 13 -2.00 -11.99 8.23
N ALA A 14 -2.76 -12.86 8.89
CA ALA A 14 -3.83 -12.50 9.83
C ALA A 14 -3.37 -12.33 11.29
N GLY A 15 -2.22 -12.87 11.64
CA GLY A 15 -1.86 -13.18 13.03
C GLY A 15 -1.35 -12.06 13.92
N ARG A 16 -1.25 -10.78 13.51
CA ARG A 16 -0.74 -9.72 14.40
C ARG A 16 -1.26 -8.29 14.15
N SER A 17 -2.41 -8.12 13.53
CA SER A 17 -3.03 -6.78 13.47
C SER A 17 -3.80 -6.39 14.73
N ALA A 18 -3.92 -7.27 15.71
CA ALA A 18 -4.78 -7.08 16.88
C ALA A 18 -4.06 -6.79 18.21
N ILE A 19 -2.73 -6.76 18.26
CA ILE A 19 -2.01 -6.53 19.52
C ILE A 19 -1.09 -5.32 19.35
N GLY A 20 -1.48 -4.19 19.95
CA GLY A 20 -0.59 -3.05 20.16
C GLY A 20 -1.13 -1.69 19.75
N GLN A 21 -2.40 -1.42 20.00
CA GLN A 21 -2.86 -0.02 20.13
C GLN A 21 -2.77 0.39 21.61
N THR A 22 -1.56 0.59 22.12
CA THR A 22 -1.38 1.55 23.20
C THR A 22 -1.42 2.93 22.57
N MET A 23 -2.52 3.64 22.77
CA MET A 23 -2.64 5.06 22.46
C MET A 23 -1.47 5.80 23.12
N ALA A 24 -0.55 6.32 22.31
CA ALA A 24 0.32 7.39 22.75
C ALA A 24 -0.58 8.59 23.10
N PRO A 25 -0.33 9.31 24.20
CA PRO A 25 -1.07 10.52 24.51
C PRO A 25 -0.80 11.51 23.37
N ALA A 26 -1.80 11.72 22.52
CA ALA A 26 -1.80 12.78 21.55
C ALA A 26 -1.68 14.10 22.28
N LEU A 27 -0.80 14.97 21.79
CA LEU A 27 -0.67 16.35 22.19
C LEU A 27 -2.06 16.99 22.38
N GLN A 28 -2.40 17.21 23.63
CA GLN A 28 -3.53 17.99 24.09
C GLN A 28 -3.12 19.46 24.09
N ASP A 29 -2.94 20.04 22.90
CA ASP A 29 -2.92 21.49 22.68
C ASP A 29 -3.63 21.80 21.36
N SER A 30 -4.80 21.21 21.19
CA SER A 30 -5.83 21.77 20.33
C SER A 30 -6.66 22.70 21.22
N VAL A 31 -6.77 23.94 20.84
CA VAL A 31 -7.70 24.90 21.42
C VAL A 31 -9.06 24.24 21.52
N HIS A 32 -9.41 23.73 22.72
CA HIS A 32 -10.75 23.30 23.02
C HIS A 32 -11.61 24.57 23.08
N VAL A 33 -12.23 24.90 21.95
CA VAL A 33 -13.46 25.67 22.01
C VAL A 33 -14.47 24.71 22.61
N GLU A 34 -14.67 24.79 23.91
CA GLU A 34 -15.80 24.18 24.63
C GLU A 34 -17.06 24.71 23.97
N MET A 35 -17.60 23.95 23.02
CA MET A 35 -18.91 24.26 22.47
C MET A 35 -19.94 23.89 23.53
N ALA A 36 -20.37 24.92 24.28
CA ALA A 36 -21.48 24.82 25.18
C ALA A 36 -22.66 24.14 24.48
N THR A 37 -23.30 23.20 25.18
CA THR A 37 -24.51 22.48 24.77
C THR A 37 -25.71 23.41 24.79
N GLY A 38 -25.70 24.45 23.95
CA GLY A 38 -26.76 25.43 23.78
C GLY A 38 -27.32 25.41 22.37
N GLY A 39 -28.58 25.76 22.18
CA GLY A 39 -29.26 25.83 20.90
C GLY A 39 -28.56 26.76 19.90
N VAL A 40 -28.97 26.73 18.64
CA VAL A 40 -28.35 27.44 17.49
C VAL A 40 -28.13 28.92 17.77
N GLU A 41 -29.03 29.57 18.55
CA GLU A 41 -28.94 30.99 18.92
C GLU A 41 -27.82 31.26 19.94
N ALA A 42 -27.63 30.39 20.92
CA ALA A 42 -26.54 30.51 21.89
C ALA A 42 -25.15 30.35 21.20
N ARG A 43 -25.08 29.53 20.16
CA ARG A 43 -23.86 29.39 19.35
C ARG A 43 -23.56 30.63 18.50
N LYS A 44 -24.59 31.29 17.95
CA LYS A 44 -24.44 32.57 17.22
C LYS A 44 -23.94 33.68 18.15
N ALA A 45 -24.54 33.83 19.36
CA ALA A 45 -24.13 34.84 20.33
C ALA A 45 -22.66 34.63 20.78
N GLY A 46 -22.25 33.38 21.05
CA GLY A 46 -20.87 33.06 21.39
C GLY A 46 -19.88 33.34 20.24
N PHE A 47 -20.32 33.11 19.01
CA PHE A 47 -19.50 33.39 17.83
C PHE A 47 -19.31 34.88 17.59
N GLU A 48 -20.40 35.67 17.69
CA GLU A 48 -20.35 37.13 17.58
C GLU A 48 -19.52 37.79 18.72
N GLN A 49 -19.60 37.26 19.94
CA GLN A 49 -18.82 37.74 21.07
C GLN A 49 -17.30 37.44 20.83
N TYR A 50 -16.96 36.24 20.35
CA TYR A 50 -15.58 35.89 20.04
C TYR A 50 -14.92 36.86 19.04
N PHE A 51 -15.63 37.26 17.97
CA PHE A 51 -15.12 38.22 17.01
C PHE A 51 -15.08 39.66 17.52
N LYS A 52 -15.94 39.99 18.48
CA LYS A 52 -15.93 41.29 19.17
C LYS A 52 -14.71 41.44 20.08
N ASP A 53 -14.36 40.36 20.75
CA ASP A 53 -13.23 40.32 21.68
C ASP A 53 -11.88 40.11 20.96
N ASN A 54 -11.91 39.63 19.72
CA ASN A 54 -10.74 39.38 18.86
C ASN A 54 -10.87 40.10 17.50
N PRO A 55 -10.76 41.44 17.45
CA PRO A 55 -10.98 42.22 16.21
C PRO A 55 -9.87 42.08 15.15
N GLY A 56 -8.88 41.24 15.35
CA GLY A 56 -7.83 40.98 14.38
C GLY A 56 -8.31 40.09 13.22
N PRO A 57 -7.63 40.13 12.05
CA PRO A 57 -7.92 39.19 11.00
C PRO A 57 -7.72 37.77 11.53
N VAL A 58 -8.79 36.96 11.49
CA VAL A 58 -8.68 35.54 11.79
C VAL A 58 -7.67 34.94 10.81
N ARG A 59 -6.44 34.77 11.24
CA ARG A 59 -5.48 33.93 10.54
C ARG A 59 -5.95 32.52 10.72
N ILE A 60 -6.81 32.08 9.81
CA ILE A 60 -7.00 30.63 9.60
C ILE A 60 -5.65 30.19 9.04
N SER A 61 -4.74 29.80 9.91
CA SER A 61 -3.62 28.97 9.48
C SER A 61 -4.27 27.81 8.77
N PRO A 62 -4.01 27.60 7.46
CA PRO A 62 -4.50 26.37 6.83
C PRO A 62 -4.01 25.24 7.75
N PRO A 63 -4.84 24.25 8.05
CA PRO A 63 -4.44 23.16 8.92
C PRO A 63 -3.08 22.70 8.39
N GLU A 64 -2.04 22.85 9.21
CA GLU A 64 -0.73 22.28 8.90
C GLU A 64 -1.06 20.88 8.49
N HIS A 65 -0.82 20.56 7.22
CA HIS A 65 -1.28 19.32 6.62
C HIS A 65 -0.84 18.21 7.56
N PRO A 66 -1.75 17.46 8.21
CA PRO A 66 -1.39 16.45 9.20
C PRO A 66 -0.45 15.37 8.62
N TYR A 67 -0.32 15.36 7.31
CA TYR A 67 0.56 14.48 6.51
C TYR A 67 2.06 14.82 6.56
N LEU A 68 2.45 15.94 7.20
CA LEU A 68 3.86 16.30 7.37
C LEU A 68 4.49 15.64 8.59
N TYR A 69 3.70 14.98 9.44
CA TYR A 69 4.25 14.21 10.55
C TYR A 69 5.00 13.01 9.99
N ALA A 70 6.25 12.90 10.41
CA ALA A 70 7.12 11.79 10.05
C ALA A 70 6.34 10.48 10.16
N TYR A 71 6.18 9.78 9.02
CA TYR A 71 5.58 8.45 9.01
C TYR A 71 6.32 7.58 10.02
N ASN A 72 5.65 7.26 11.11
CA ASN A 72 6.22 6.39 12.13
C ASN A 72 6.20 4.97 11.56
N VAL A 73 7.38 4.48 11.22
CA VAL A 73 7.54 3.16 10.58
C VAL A 73 7.11 2.10 11.58
N ASN A 74 5.98 1.46 11.34
CA ASN A 74 5.60 0.29 12.11
C ASN A 74 6.54 -0.88 11.75
N PRO A 75 7.32 -1.41 12.71
CA PRO A 75 8.29 -2.48 12.44
C PRO A 75 7.62 -3.80 12.06
N GLY A 76 6.35 -4.02 12.43
CA GLY A 76 5.64 -5.27 12.16
C GLY A 76 5.56 -5.65 10.69
N PRO A 77 4.97 -4.80 9.80
CA PRO A 77 4.93 -5.08 8.37
C PRO A 77 6.31 -5.20 7.71
N LEU A 78 7.30 -4.42 8.17
CA LEU A 78 8.67 -4.52 7.64
C LEU A 78 9.29 -5.86 7.98
N LEU A 79 9.18 -6.30 9.23
CA LEU A 79 9.70 -7.60 9.66
C LEU A 79 8.99 -8.74 8.93
N ALA A 80 7.67 -8.68 8.82
CA ALA A 80 6.89 -9.66 8.07
C ALA A 80 7.35 -9.74 6.60
N SER A 81 7.52 -8.60 5.93
CA SER A 81 8.03 -8.54 4.56
C SER A 81 9.42 -9.14 4.43
N ALA A 82 10.33 -8.82 5.35
CA ALA A 82 11.68 -9.35 5.36
C ALA A 82 11.69 -10.89 5.53
N ILE A 83 10.87 -11.42 6.44
CA ILE A 83 10.71 -12.87 6.64
C ILE A 83 10.16 -13.53 5.37
N MET A 84 9.15 -12.95 4.73
CA MET A 84 8.54 -13.50 3.52
C MET A 84 9.53 -13.52 2.34
N ILE A 85 10.29 -12.45 2.16
CA ILE A 85 11.35 -12.38 1.14
C ILE A 85 12.46 -13.38 1.46
N GLY A 86 12.90 -13.43 2.71
CA GLY A 86 13.93 -14.35 3.20
C GLY A 86 13.52 -15.81 3.01
N TYR A 87 12.26 -16.16 3.31
CA TYR A 87 11.72 -17.50 3.03
C TYR A 87 11.85 -17.85 1.55
N GLY A 88 11.38 -16.96 0.66
CA GLY A 88 11.45 -17.20 -0.77
C GLY A 88 12.89 -17.34 -1.28
N ALA A 89 13.81 -16.51 -0.83
CA ALA A 89 15.22 -16.61 -1.19
C ALA A 89 15.90 -17.89 -0.65
N ALA A 90 15.52 -18.32 0.55
CA ALA A 90 16.06 -19.52 1.19
C ALA A 90 15.74 -20.81 0.41
N THR A 91 14.64 -20.84 -0.37
CA THR A 91 14.27 -22.01 -1.16
C THR A 91 15.27 -22.36 -2.26
N PHE A 92 16.11 -21.42 -2.68
CA PHE A 92 17.18 -21.69 -3.65
C PHE A 92 18.32 -22.56 -3.07
N HIS A 93 18.46 -22.58 -1.73
CA HIS A 93 19.58 -23.24 -1.06
C HIS A 93 19.17 -24.31 -0.06
N ILE A 94 17.92 -24.26 0.45
CA ILE A 94 17.43 -25.15 1.51
C ILE A 94 16.46 -26.17 0.93
N ARG A 95 16.92 -27.42 0.76
CA ARG A 95 16.15 -28.53 0.17
C ARG A 95 14.75 -28.70 0.77
N PRO A 96 14.53 -28.79 2.08
CA PRO A 96 13.17 -28.94 2.65
C PRO A 96 12.19 -27.84 2.21
N LEU A 97 12.67 -26.60 1.99
CA LEU A 97 11.81 -25.51 1.51
C LEU A 97 11.50 -25.65 0.02
N HIS A 98 12.46 -26.12 -0.78
CA HIS A 98 12.23 -26.45 -2.16
C HIS A 98 11.27 -27.64 -2.32
N ASP A 99 11.39 -28.66 -1.48
CA ASP A 99 10.50 -29.82 -1.46
C ASP A 99 9.05 -29.43 -1.14
N LEU A 100 8.86 -28.37 -0.33
CA LEU A 100 7.53 -27.80 -0.05
C LEU A 100 6.92 -27.18 -1.33
N ASP A 101 7.72 -26.50 -2.15
CA ASP A 101 7.27 -25.97 -3.46
C ASP A 101 6.79 -27.11 -4.36
N LEU A 102 7.56 -28.19 -4.44
CA LEU A 102 7.21 -29.35 -5.23
C LEU A 102 5.96 -30.06 -4.72
N ALA A 103 5.85 -30.28 -3.41
CA ALA A 103 4.68 -30.89 -2.77
C ALA A 103 3.41 -30.08 -3.02
N THR A 104 3.49 -28.75 -2.86
CA THR A 104 2.36 -27.84 -3.11
C THR A 104 1.91 -27.89 -4.57
N LYS A 105 2.88 -27.89 -5.52
CA LYS A 105 2.57 -28.04 -6.95
C LYS A 105 1.88 -29.38 -7.21
N GLN A 106 2.40 -30.49 -6.67
CA GLN A 106 1.86 -31.83 -6.88
C GLN A 106 0.43 -31.94 -6.35
N GLU A 107 0.16 -31.40 -5.15
CA GLU A 107 -1.18 -31.40 -4.55
C GLU A 107 -2.17 -30.62 -5.43
N ILE A 108 -1.85 -29.38 -5.78
CA ILE A 108 -2.72 -28.52 -6.60
C ILE A 108 -2.96 -29.15 -7.98
N ARG A 109 -1.91 -29.67 -8.65
CA ARG A 109 -2.03 -30.24 -9.99
C ARG A 109 -2.67 -31.63 -9.99
N GLY A 110 -2.51 -32.39 -8.93
CA GLY A 110 -3.16 -33.69 -8.77
C GLY A 110 -4.69 -33.58 -8.73
N GLU A 111 -5.20 -32.59 -7.98
CA GLU A 111 -6.64 -32.38 -7.83
C GLU A 111 -7.24 -31.50 -8.95
N HIS A 112 -6.47 -30.54 -9.49
CA HIS A 112 -6.95 -29.48 -10.42
C HIS A 112 -6.07 -29.35 -11.68
N SER A 113 -5.79 -30.46 -12.39
CA SER A 113 -4.85 -30.50 -13.50
C SER A 113 -5.18 -29.55 -14.66
N GLN A 114 -6.46 -29.27 -14.89
CA GLN A 114 -6.96 -28.44 -16.00
C GLN A 114 -7.37 -27.04 -15.61
N PHE A 115 -7.17 -26.65 -14.32
CA PHE A 115 -7.57 -25.32 -13.86
C PHE A 115 -6.80 -24.22 -14.59
N LYS A 116 -7.53 -23.28 -15.17
CA LYS A 116 -7.02 -22.04 -15.76
C LYS A 116 -7.99 -20.92 -15.55
N THR A 117 -7.51 -19.76 -15.13
CA THR A 117 -8.30 -18.54 -14.99
C THR A 117 -7.46 -17.31 -15.31
N THR A 118 -8.11 -16.23 -15.69
CA THR A 118 -7.51 -14.91 -15.92
C THR A 118 -7.96 -13.88 -14.88
N ILE A 119 -8.74 -14.28 -13.88
CA ILE A 119 -9.28 -13.41 -12.83
C ILE A 119 -8.15 -12.74 -12.05
N ASP A 120 -7.05 -13.44 -11.82
CA ASP A 120 -5.84 -12.95 -11.15
C ASP A 120 -5.22 -11.70 -11.84
N ASN A 121 -5.39 -11.55 -13.16
CA ASN A 121 -4.93 -10.37 -13.89
C ASN A 121 -5.67 -9.09 -13.47
N TYR A 122 -6.92 -9.19 -13.06
CA TYR A 122 -7.77 -8.06 -12.65
C TYR A 122 -7.80 -7.91 -11.12
N LEU A 123 -7.87 -9.04 -10.42
CA LEU A 123 -8.02 -9.08 -8.97
C LEU A 123 -6.85 -8.38 -8.26
N GLN A 124 -5.64 -8.44 -8.82
CA GLN A 124 -4.46 -7.76 -8.28
C GLN A 124 -4.61 -6.24 -8.14
N TYR A 125 -5.49 -5.62 -8.92
CA TYR A 125 -5.76 -4.18 -8.89
C TYR A 125 -7.02 -3.81 -8.12
N SER A 126 -7.82 -4.78 -7.69
CA SER A 126 -9.10 -4.51 -7.03
C SER A 126 -9.00 -3.64 -5.78
N PRO A 127 -7.96 -3.75 -4.91
CA PRO A 127 -7.84 -2.86 -3.76
C PRO A 127 -7.55 -1.40 -4.18
N ILE A 128 -6.74 -1.17 -5.22
CA ILE A 128 -6.50 0.18 -5.75
C ILE A 128 -7.81 0.78 -6.26
N LEU A 129 -8.55 0.04 -7.08
CA LEU A 129 -9.85 0.49 -7.58
C LEU A 129 -10.81 0.79 -6.43
N GLY A 130 -10.80 -0.06 -5.39
CA GLY A 130 -11.58 0.16 -4.16
C GLY A 130 -11.23 1.47 -3.46
N VAL A 131 -9.95 1.83 -3.35
CA VAL A 131 -9.49 3.09 -2.76
C VAL A 131 -10.09 4.29 -3.49
N TYR A 132 -10.00 4.32 -4.81
CA TYR A 132 -10.53 5.45 -5.60
C TYR A 132 -12.06 5.47 -5.61
N ALA A 133 -12.71 4.31 -5.70
CA ALA A 133 -14.17 4.21 -5.65
C ALA A 133 -14.73 4.68 -4.30
N LEU A 134 -14.16 4.26 -3.18
CA LEU A 134 -14.58 4.69 -1.84
C LEU A 134 -14.46 6.20 -1.68
N ASN A 135 -13.37 6.80 -2.19
CA ASN A 135 -13.21 8.24 -2.16
C ASN A 135 -14.24 8.98 -3.03
N ALA A 136 -14.56 8.46 -4.22
CA ALA A 136 -15.60 9.02 -5.07
C ALA A 136 -17.00 8.94 -4.42
N LEU A 137 -17.21 7.94 -3.56
CA LEU A 137 -18.43 7.77 -2.74
C LEU A 137 -18.42 8.59 -1.43
N GLY A 138 -17.41 9.43 -1.20
CA GLY A 138 -17.32 10.29 -0.02
C GLY A 138 -16.68 9.64 1.21
N ILE A 139 -16.20 8.40 1.11
CA ILE A 139 -15.44 7.74 2.19
C ILE A 139 -13.97 8.07 1.97
N HIS A 140 -13.50 9.13 2.62
CA HIS A 140 -12.16 9.66 2.42
C HIS A 140 -11.11 8.82 3.17
N GLY A 141 -9.98 8.54 2.48
CA GLY A 141 -8.79 7.96 3.06
C GLY A 141 -7.88 9.02 3.69
N GLU A 142 -6.70 8.60 4.13
CA GLU A 142 -5.68 9.44 4.82
C GLU A 142 -5.20 10.60 3.95
N HIS A 143 -5.01 10.39 2.63
CA HIS A 143 -4.42 11.35 1.72
C HIS A 143 -5.45 11.90 0.72
N ASN A 144 -5.23 13.15 0.27
CA ASN A 144 -6.00 13.73 -0.83
C ASN A 144 -5.67 13.02 -2.17
N PHE A 145 -6.45 13.28 -3.20
CA PHE A 145 -6.32 12.61 -4.50
C PHE A 145 -4.90 12.71 -5.10
N LYS A 146 -4.29 13.92 -5.06
CA LYS A 146 -2.95 14.16 -5.62
C LYS A 146 -1.88 13.36 -4.86
N ASP A 147 -1.85 13.49 -3.54
CA ASP A 147 -0.85 12.86 -2.68
C ASP A 147 -0.94 11.33 -2.77
N ARG A 148 -2.15 10.80 -2.70
CA ARG A 148 -2.47 9.38 -2.85
C ARG A 148 -1.98 8.83 -4.19
N THR A 149 -2.23 9.54 -5.29
CA THR A 149 -1.82 9.11 -6.63
C THR A 149 -0.30 9.11 -6.79
N ILE A 150 0.40 10.08 -6.18
CA ILE A 150 1.86 10.11 -6.17
C ILE A 150 2.42 8.93 -5.36
N ILE A 151 1.87 8.66 -4.17
CA ILE A 151 2.29 7.53 -3.32
C ILE A 151 2.09 6.20 -4.07
N LEU A 152 0.92 6.02 -4.70
CA LEU A 152 0.64 4.84 -5.52
C LEU A 152 1.63 4.70 -6.68
N GLY A 153 1.91 5.79 -7.40
CA GLY A 153 2.90 5.81 -8.47
C GLY A 153 4.29 5.40 -7.99
N MET A 154 4.71 5.92 -6.83
CA MET A 154 5.99 5.54 -6.21
C MET A 154 6.02 4.06 -5.82
N ALA A 155 4.97 3.55 -5.17
CA ALA A 155 4.86 2.13 -4.80
C ALA A 155 4.92 1.22 -6.05
N SER A 156 4.22 1.61 -7.12
CA SER A 156 4.20 0.89 -8.39
C SER A 156 5.56 0.87 -9.07
N LEU A 157 6.30 1.97 -9.05
CA LEU A 157 7.67 2.03 -9.59
C LEU A 157 8.63 1.15 -8.78
N ILE A 158 8.53 1.18 -7.45
CA ILE A 158 9.38 0.36 -6.58
C ILE A 158 9.09 -1.13 -6.81
N VAL A 159 7.82 -1.54 -6.82
CA VAL A 159 7.47 -2.96 -7.03
C VAL A 159 7.88 -3.44 -8.42
N CYS A 160 7.63 -2.64 -9.46
CA CYS A 160 7.97 -2.97 -10.83
C CYS A 160 9.49 -3.12 -11.00
N GLY A 161 10.26 -2.15 -10.55
CA GLY A 161 11.72 -2.19 -10.60
C GLY A 161 12.29 -3.38 -9.84
N THR A 162 11.88 -3.58 -8.58
CA THR A 162 12.36 -4.69 -7.75
C THR A 162 12.03 -6.04 -8.36
N VAL A 163 10.79 -6.27 -8.80
CA VAL A 163 10.38 -7.54 -9.40
C VAL A 163 11.15 -7.82 -10.70
N THR A 164 11.34 -6.81 -11.55
CA THR A 164 12.05 -6.96 -12.81
C THR A 164 13.51 -7.31 -12.58
N GLU A 165 14.20 -6.58 -11.72
CA GLU A 165 15.60 -6.84 -11.42
C GLU A 165 15.83 -8.21 -10.78
N VAL A 166 15.00 -8.60 -9.80
CA VAL A 166 15.14 -9.91 -9.16
C VAL A 166 14.84 -11.05 -10.14
N LYS A 167 13.89 -10.90 -11.07
CA LYS A 167 13.65 -11.88 -12.14
C LYS A 167 14.86 -12.04 -13.06
N ASN A 168 15.47 -10.92 -13.43
CA ASN A 168 16.66 -10.90 -14.28
C ASN A 168 17.90 -11.52 -13.60
N LEU A 169 17.95 -11.48 -12.27
CA LEU A 169 19.05 -12.06 -11.50
C LEU A 169 18.87 -13.55 -11.23
N THR A 170 17.62 -13.99 -10.99
CA THR A 170 17.37 -15.36 -10.51
C THR A 170 17.16 -16.38 -11.63
N HIS A 171 16.65 -15.96 -12.77
CA HIS A 171 16.33 -16.84 -13.92
C HIS A 171 15.58 -18.12 -13.52
N ARG A 172 14.73 -18.05 -12.48
CA ARG A 172 14.02 -19.23 -11.98
C ARG A 172 12.98 -19.71 -12.97
N GLU A 173 12.98 -21.00 -13.29
CA GLU A 173 12.01 -21.63 -14.16
C GLU A 173 10.62 -21.69 -13.49
N ARG A 174 9.58 -21.45 -14.28
CA ARG A 174 8.18 -21.58 -13.82
C ARG A 174 7.79 -23.04 -13.62
N PRO A 175 6.80 -23.31 -12.75
CA PRO A 175 6.30 -24.68 -12.56
C PRO A 175 5.80 -25.35 -13.84
N ASP A 176 5.29 -24.58 -14.82
CA ASP A 176 4.81 -25.07 -16.13
C ASP A 176 5.91 -25.12 -17.20
N GLY A 177 7.14 -24.76 -16.90
CA GLY A 177 8.26 -24.72 -17.85
C GLY A 177 8.16 -23.63 -18.92
N SER A 178 7.18 -22.72 -18.85
CA SER A 178 6.91 -21.73 -19.92
C SER A 178 7.94 -20.61 -20.03
N ALA A 179 8.69 -20.31 -18.97
CA ALA A 179 9.68 -19.24 -18.94
C ALA A 179 10.58 -19.33 -17.70
N ALA A 180 11.77 -18.73 -17.77
CA ALA A 180 12.74 -18.62 -16.68
C ALA A 180 12.66 -17.27 -15.97
N ASN A 181 11.46 -16.87 -15.52
CA ASN A 181 11.20 -15.59 -14.84
C ASN A 181 10.15 -15.75 -13.73
N SER A 182 10.23 -16.86 -12.98
CA SER A 182 9.22 -17.18 -11.96
C SER A 182 9.36 -16.32 -10.72
N PHE A 183 10.57 -16.11 -10.19
CA PHE A 183 10.82 -15.48 -8.89
C PHE A 183 11.14 -13.98 -9.00
N PRO A 184 10.53 -13.13 -8.17
CA PRO A 184 9.31 -13.37 -7.39
C PRO A 184 8.06 -13.21 -8.26
N SER A 185 6.88 -13.60 -7.72
CA SER A 185 5.61 -13.44 -8.43
C SER A 185 5.20 -11.98 -8.58
N GLY A 186 5.19 -11.46 -9.81
CA GLY A 186 4.83 -10.07 -10.09
C GLY A 186 3.36 -9.74 -9.79
N HIS A 187 2.42 -10.63 -10.18
CA HIS A 187 0.99 -10.45 -9.87
C HIS A 187 0.76 -10.42 -8.35
N THR A 188 1.40 -11.31 -7.60
CA THR A 188 1.30 -11.32 -6.15
C THR A 188 1.90 -10.06 -5.54
N ALA A 189 3.05 -9.61 -6.03
CA ALA A 189 3.69 -8.38 -5.57
C ALA A 189 2.79 -7.16 -5.79
N THR A 190 2.18 -7.04 -6.98
CA THR A 190 1.22 -5.97 -7.28
C THR A 190 -0.02 -6.06 -6.39
N ALA A 191 -0.57 -7.26 -6.19
CA ALA A 191 -1.75 -7.46 -5.35
C ALA A 191 -1.50 -7.06 -3.89
N PHE A 192 -0.37 -7.48 -3.31
CA PHE A 192 -0.02 -7.14 -1.93
C PHE A 192 0.42 -5.68 -1.77
N MET A 193 1.04 -5.08 -2.78
CA MET A 193 1.28 -3.64 -2.85
C MET A 193 -0.06 -2.88 -2.82
N SER A 194 -1.03 -3.31 -3.62
CA SER A 194 -2.37 -2.73 -3.69
C SER A 194 -3.13 -2.85 -2.37
N ALA A 195 -3.02 -4.02 -1.72
CA ALA A 195 -3.66 -4.29 -0.44
C ALA A 195 -3.07 -3.45 0.70
N GLU A 196 -1.74 -3.36 0.77
CA GLU A 196 -1.06 -2.55 1.77
C GLU A 196 -1.33 -1.06 1.56
N PHE A 197 -1.39 -0.60 0.31
CA PHE A 197 -1.80 0.75 -0.04
C PHE A 197 -3.22 1.06 0.48
N MET A 198 -4.20 0.18 0.24
CA MET A 198 -5.57 0.34 0.75
C MET A 198 -5.60 0.34 2.29
N ARG A 199 -4.88 -0.58 2.92
CA ARG A 199 -4.76 -0.64 4.39
C ARG A 199 -4.22 0.66 4.97
N MET A 200 -3.19 1.23 4.35
CA MET A 200 -2.56 2.48 4.80
C MET A 200 -3.49 3.68 4.63
N GLU A 201 -4.23 3.75 3.54
CA GLU A 201 -5.18 4.83 3.28
C GLU A 201 -6.39 4.80 4.24
N TYR A 202 -6.84 3.61 4.65
CA TYR A 202 -8.10 3.45 5.39
C TYR A 202 -7.94 2.95 6.82
N LYS A 203 -6.70 2.82 7.34
CA LYS A 203 -6.43 2.29 8.71
C LYS A 203 -7.17 3.05 9.81
N ASN A 204 -7.36 4.38 9.63
CA ASN A 204 -8.04 5.25 10.59
C ASN A 204 -9.57 5.31 10.38
N VAL A 205 -10.07 4.77 9.25
CA VAL A 205 -11.50 4.67 8.94
C VAL A 205 -12.04 3.34 9.44
N SER A 206 -11.46 2.22 8.97
CA SER A 206 -11.79 0.89 9.46
C SER A 206 -10.70 -0.12 9.06
N PRO A 207 -10.30 -1.04 9.95
CA PRO A 207 -9.35 -2.10 9.64
C PRO A 207 -9.89 -3.11 8.62
N TRP A 208 -11.21 -3.20 8.46
CA TRP A 208 -11.85 -4.16 7.55
C TRP A 208 -11.53 -3.91 6.08
N TYR A 209 -11.25 -2.65 5.70
CA TYR A 209 -10.78 -2.35 4.33
C TYR A 209 -9.44 -3.04 4.03
N GLY A 210 -8.52 -3.00 5.00
CA GLY A 210 -7.25 -3.72 4.90
C GLY A 210 -7.46 -5.24 4.85
N VAL A 211 -8.32 -5.79 5.70
CA VAL A 211 -8.63 -7.24 5.71
C VAL A 211 -9.16 -7.69 4.36
N GLY A 212 -10.19 -7.02 3.82
CA GLY A 212 -10.74 -7.34 2.50
C GLY A 212 -9.71 -7.24 1.37
N ALA A 213 -8.86 -6.21 1.40
CA ALA A 213 -7.79 -6.02 0.42
C ALA A 213 -6.76 -7.16 0.47
N TYR A 214 -6.33 -7.57 1.66
CA TYR A 214 -5.41 -8.70 1.83
C TYR A 214 -6.03 -10.04 1.44
N MET A 215 -7.33 -10.23 1.63
CA MET A 215 -8.04 -11.42 1.12
C MET A 215 -7.97 -11.48 -0.41
N ALA A 216 -8.23 -10.37 -1.11
CA ALA A 216 -8.11 -10.28 -2.57
C ALA A 216 -6.67 -10.55 -3.05
N ALA A 217 -5.67 -9.99 -2.35
CA ALA A 217 -4.26 -10.21 -2.65
C ALA A 217 -3.85 -11.69 -2.45
N THR A 218 -4.29 -12.30 -1.36
CA THR A 218 -4.06 -13.73 -1.08
C THR A 218 -4.70 -14.60 -2.15
N ALA A 219 -5.96 -14.32 -2.51
CA ALA A 219 -6.64 -15.02 -3.59
C ALA A 219 -5.87 -14.90 -4.93
N THR A 220 -5.32 -13.71 -5.25
CA THR A 220 -4.46 -13.53 -6.43
C THR A 220 -3.25 -14.47 -6.37
N GLY A 221 -2.53 -14.51 -5.25
CA GLY A 221 -1.37 -15.40 -5.08
C GLY A 221 -1.73 -16.89 -5.24
N VAL A 222 -2.84 -17.30 -4.63
CA VAL A 222 -3.36 -18.67 -4.74
C VAL A 222 -3.68 -19.01 -6.19
N LEU A 223 -4.39 -18.13 -6.92
CA LEU A 223 -4.72 -18.34 -8.32
C LEU A 223 -3.46 -18.46 -9.20
N ARG A 224 -2.35 -17.77 -8.86
CA ARG A 224 -1.07 -17.95 -9.58
C ARG A 224 -0.49 -19.36 -9.44
N MET A 225 -0.65 -19.98 -8.28
CA MET A 225 -0.25 -21.38 -8.06
C MET A 225 -1.18 -22.34 -8.80
N TYR A 226 -2.50 -22.15 -8.73
CA TYR A 226 -3.49 -22.96 -9.47
C TYR A 226 -3.30 -22.84 -10.98
N ASN A 227 -2.96 -21.68 -11.50
CA ASN A 227 -2.59 -21.47 -12.91
C ASN A 227 -1.23 -22.10 -13.27
N ASN A 228 -0.52 -22.73 -12.34
CA ASN A 228 0.80 -23.35 -12.51
C ASN A 228 1.90 -22.36 -12.99
N ARG A 229 1.73 -21.06 -12.66
CA ARG A 229 2.62 -19.98 -13.11
C ARG A 229 3.73 -19.65 -12.12
N HIS A 230 3.51 -19.92 -10.84
CA HIS A 230 4.44 -19.57 -9.76
C HIS A 230 4.48 -20.65 -8.68
N TRP A 231 5.65 -20.83 -8.09
CA TRP A 231 5.87 -21.65 -6.91
C TRP A 231 5.29 -20.96 -5.65
N LEU A 232 5.04 -21.72 -4.59
CA LEU A 232 4.62 -21.17 -3.30
C LEU A 232 5.59 -20.09 -2.80
N SER A 233 6.90 -20.36 -2.87
CA SER A 233 7.95 -19.43 -2.46
C SER A 233 7.99 -18.15 -3.30
N ASP A 234 7.70 -18.23 -4.62
CA ASP A 234 7.57 -17.03 -5.47
C ASP A 234 6.42 -16.13 -5.03
N VAL A 235 5.31 -16.75 -4.61
CA VAL A 235 4.11 -16.06 -4.13
C VAL A 235 4.39 -15.39 -2.78
N VAL A 236 5.01 -16.11 -1.83
CA VAL A 236 5.36 -15.58 -0.52
C VAL A 236 6.35 -14.41 -0.65
N ALA A 237 7.43 -14.59 -1.42
CA ALA A 237 8.39 -13.51 -1.65
C ALA A 237 7.75 -12.31 -2.36
N GLY A 238 6.89 -12.57 -3.35
CA GLY A 238 6.13 -11.52 -4.05
C GLY A 238 5.26 -10.70 -3.08
N ALA A 239 4.57 -11.37 -2.16
CA ALA A 239 3.78 -10.69 -1.13
C ALA A 239 4.65 -9.78 -0.25
N GLY A 240 5.81 -10.26 0.21
CA GLY A 240 6.77 -9.46 0.96
C GLY A 240 7.27 -8.23 0.19
N VAL A 241 7.64 -8.40 -1.08
CA VAL A 241 8.07 -7.30 -1.95
C VAL A 241 6.96 -6.27 -2.12
N GLY A 242 5.71 -6.70 -2.33
CA GLY A 242 4.57 -5.80 -2.49
C GLY A 242 4.31 -4.95 -1.24
N ILE A 243 4.25 -5.56 -0.07
CA ILE A 243 4.06 -4.86 1.21
C ILE A 243 5.20 -3.86 1.44
N LEU A 244 6.44 -4.29 1.26
CA LEU A 244 7.62 -3.43 1.46
C LEU A 244 7.60 -2.24 0.50
N SER A 245 7.19 -2.42 -0.75
CA SER A 245 7.11 -1.34 -1.75
C SER A 245 6.12 -0.25 -1.36
N SER A 246 4.93 -0.61 -0.85
CA SER A 246 3.97 0.35 -0.32
C SER A 246 4.50 1.05 0.92
N GLN A 247 5.05 0.31 1.89
CA GLN A 247 5.64 0.90 3.10
C GLN A 247 6.74 1.90 2.75
N ALA A 248 7.62 1.56 1.81
CA ALA A 248 8.69 2.44 1.34
C ALA A 248 8.13 3.71 0.69
N ALA A 249 7.08 3.61 -0.13
CA ALA A 249 6.46 4.76 -0.77
C ALA A 249 5.84 5.72 0.26
N PHE A 250 5.07 5.20 1.23
CA PHE A 250 4.50 6.02 2.31
C PHE A 250 5.57 6.68 3.19
N TRP A 251 6.67 5.98 3.45
CA TRP A 251 7.79 6.54 4.21
C TRP A 251 8.59 7.60 3.45
N LEU A 252 8.77 7.40 2.15
CA LEU A 252 9.58 8.25 1.30
C LEU A 252 8.82 9.51 0.86
N TYR A 253 7.51 9.41 0.63
CA TYR A 253 6.68 10.49 0.13
C TYR A 253 6.76 11.79 0.95
N PRO A 254 6.59 11.81 2.28
CA PRO A 254 6.68 13.03 3.07
C PRO A 254 8.06 13.70 2.98
N LYS A 255 9.13 12.91 2.88
CA LYS A 255 10.51 13.40 2.76
C LYS A 255 10.75 14.09 1.42
N ILE A 256 10.28 13.47 0.32
CA ILE A 256 10.36 14.03 -1.02
C ILE A 256 9.51 15.29 -1.07
N ARG A 257 8.27 15.25 -0.61
CA ARG A 257 7.36 16.39 -0.59
C ARG A 257 7.97 17.57 0.17
N LYS A 258 8.51 17.35 1.38
CA LYS A 258 9.18 18.41 2.16
C LYS A 258 10.32 19.08 1.39
N ARG A 259 11.10 18.31 0.62
CA ARG A 259 12.20 18.83 -0.17
C ARG A 259 11.73 19.70 -1.35
N PHE A 260 10.59 19.35 -1.96
CA PHE A 260 10.03 20.10 -3.10
C PHE A 260 9.08 21.21 -2.69
N THR A 261 8.45 21.14 -1.49
CA THR A 261 7.50 22.17 -1.01
C THR A 261 8.16 23.18 -0.07
N GLY A 262 9.34 22.88 0.47
CA GLY A 262 10.11 23.78 1.35
C GLY A 262 10.81 24.94 0.64
N GLY A 263 10.78 24.98 -0.67
CA GLY A 263 10.97 26.17 -1.51
C GLY A 263 9.74 26.31 -2.39
N ASN A 264 9.27 27.51 -2.62
CA ASN A 264 8.12 27.83 -3.47
C ASN A 264 8.32 27.36 -4.93
N THR A 265 8.53 26.04 -5.12
CA THR A 265 8.76 25.45 -6.44
C THR A 265 7.46 24.85 -6.95
N ILE A 266 6.93 25.42 -8.00
CA ILE A 266 5.76 24.93 -8.72
C ILE A 266 6.26 24.12 -9.91
N ILE A 267 5.88 22.84 -9.97
CA ILE A 267 6.11 21.97 -11.13
C ILE A 267 4.86 22.02 -11.98
N MET A 268 4.95 22.52 -13.19
CA MET A 268 3.83 22.57 -14.13
C MET A 268 4.19 21.83 -15.42
N PRO A 269 3.29 20.97 -15.93
CA PRO A 269 3.43 20.50 -17.29
C PRO A 269 3.27 21.71 -18.24
N THR A 270 4.18 21.87 -19.17
CA THR A 270 4.15 22.93 -20.19
C THR A 270 4.06 22.28 -21.57
N TYR A 271 3.26 22.89 -22.42
CA TYR A 271 3.20 22.53 -23.82
C TYR A 271 3.51 23.78 -24.65
N ASP A 272 4.60 23.72 -25.40
CA ASP A 272 4.97 24.77 -26.33
C ASP A 272 4.30 24.52 -27.68
N VAL A 273 3.37 25.40 -28.02
CA VAL A 273 2.58 25.31 -29.27
C VAL A 273 3.46 25.57 -30.50
N GLY A 274 4.52 26.39 -30.36
CA GLY A 274 5.41 26.75 -31.47
C GLY A 274 6.31 25.58 -31.88
N THR A 275 6.88 24.88 -30.89
CA THR A 275 7.76 23.72 -31.12
C THR A 275 7.05 22.38 -31.07
N LYS A 276 5.74 22.37 -30.75
CA LYS A 276 4.91 21.16 -30.53
C LYS A 276 5.54 20.17 -29.54
N SER A 277 6.24 20.69 -28.54
CA SER A 277 6.94 19.87 -27.54
C SER A 277 6.25 19.98 -26.19
N ALA A 278 6.15 18.84 -25.51
CA ALA A 278 5.71 18.77 -24.10
C ALA A 278 6.95 18.80 -23.20
N GLY A 279 6.89 19.61 -22.16
CA GLY A 279 7.97 19.76 -21.19
C GLY A 279 7.45 19.87 -19.75
N ILE A 280 8.38 19.95 -18.81
CA ILE A 280 8.09 20.23 -17.40
C ILE A 280 8.80 21.54 -17.03
N SER A 281 8.01 22.54 -16.61
CA SER A 281 8.54 23.78 -16.05
C SER A 281 8.68 23.70 -14.54
N LEU A 282 9.83 24.10 -14.04
CA LEU A 282 10.13 24.31 -12.63
C LEU A 282 10.16 25.81 -12.34
N VAL A 283 9.14 26.32 -11.65
CA VAL A 283 9.09 27.73 -11.21
C VAL A 283 9.48 27.78 -9.74
N CYS A 284 10.66 28.31 -9.44
CA CYS A 284 11.09 28.57 -8.07
C CYS A 284 10.75 30.03 -7.72
N ILE A 285 9.83 30.24 -6.80
CA ILE A 285 9.51 31.55 -6.24
C ILE A 285 10.41 31.73 -5.01
N ARG A 286 11.37 32.68 -5.08
CA ARG A 286 12.23 33.08 -3.95
C ARG A 286 11.55 34.09 -3.08
#